data_4372d1d471a0dc068d48490a2d499161
#
_entry.id   4372d1d471a0dc068d48490a2d499161
#
_cell.length_a   1.000
_cell.length_b   1.000
_cell.length_c   1.000
_cell.angle_alpha   90.00
_cell.angle_beta   90.00
_cell.angle_gamma   90.00
#
_symmetry.space_group_name_H-M   'P 1'
#
loop_
_entity.id
_entity.type
_entity.pdbx_description
1 polymer ?
#
loop_
_entity_poly.entity_id
_entity_poly.type
_entity_poly.pdbx_seq_one_letter_code
_entity_poly.pdbx_strand_id
1 'polypeptide(L)'
;MPAAAETIRLATYHTDLSREGPGLLLRDLARGEDDQIAATIAVIVAAGADILLLQGVDYDAEGAALDALAAGLAAAGAEYPHRLALRPNSGRPTGVDLDGDGRSWRARDAHGYGWFNGQGGMALLSRYPLGDVRDFSQFLWADLPDSAAASVLPAAAVPVLRLASVAMWDVAAEVPGGPLHLLALHANTPVFDGPEDRNGWRNADELRFWQIYLDGWTPEGTPFAADRFAIIGTLNVDPDRGEGRQDALRALLDHPRLQDPVPRGPGGATATADWPEPVPGDLRVDYILPATTLDVTGAGVLWPADGDPLGTTAAAASVHRLVWVDLDLHPD
;
A
#
# COMPACT_ATOMS: atom_id res chain seq x y z
N MET A 1 25.70 4.05 29.76
CA MET A 1 24.98 2.79 29.46
C MET A 1 24.63 2.90 27.99
N PRO A 2 24.84 1.88 27.15
CA PRO A 2 24.29 1.92 25.81
C PRO A 2 22.76 2.12 25.92
N ALA A 3 22.19 3.03 25.14
CA ALA A 3 20.74 3.13 25.04
C ALA A 3 20.21 1.75 24.64
N ALA A 4 19.13 1.32 25.27
CA ALA A 4 18.48 0.09 24.84
C ALA A 4 18.10 0.25 23.36
N ALA A 5 18.41 -0.74 22.55
CA ALA A 5 17.92 -0.79 21.18
C ALA A 5 16.41 -0.59 21.19
N GLU A 6 15.93 0.38 20.41
CA GLU A 6 14.49 0.65 20.31
C GLU A 6 13.96 -0.06 19.06
N THR A 7 13.17 -1.10 19.29
CA THR A 7 12.51 -1.85 18.22
C THR A 7 11.23 -1.14 17.85
N ILE A 8 11.02 -0.87 16.57
CA ILE A 8 9.75 -0.39 16.04
C ILE A 8 9.10 -1.44 15.16
N ARG A 9 7.77 -1.52 15.21
CA ARG A 9 6.98 -2.36 14.32
C ARG A 9 6.38 -1.55 13.19
N LEU A 10 6.80 -1.84 11.95
CA LEU A 10 6.10 -1.41 10.74
C LEU A 10 5.01 -2.42 10.38
N ALA A 11 3.86 -1.93 9.92
CA ALA A 11 2.83 -2.81 9.36
C ALA A 11 2.20 -2.21 8.12
N THR A 12 1.71 -3.08 7.23
CA THR A 12 0.85 -2.72 6.09
C THR A 12 -0.40 -3.57 6.09
N TYR A 13 -1.54 -2.96 5.77
CA TYR A 13 -2.82 -3.66 5.77
C TYR A 13 -3.79 -3.09 4.74
N HIS A 14 -4.14 -3.91 3.74
CA HIS A 14 -5.23 -3.60 2.83
C HIS A 14 -6.56 -3.94 3.52
N THR A 15 -7.33 -2.92 3.88
CA THR A 15 -8.44 -3.03 4.83
C THR A 15 -9.79 -3.30 4.19
N ASP A 16 -9.93 -3.14 2.86
CA ASP A 16 -11.22 -3.18 2.17
C ASP A 16 -12.29 -2.23 2.74
N LEU A 17 -11.86 -1.13 3.39
CA LEU A 17 -12.74 -0.09 3.93
C LEU A 17 -13.26 0.86 2.86
N SER A 18 -13.25 0.43 1.61
CA SER A 18 -13.91 1.13 0.51
C SER A 18 -15.42 0.86 0.51
N ARG A 19 -16.21 1.89 0.19
CA ARG A 19 -17.67 1.81 0.12
C ARG A 19 -18.17 2.11 -1.29
N GLU A 20 -19.45 1.89 -1.54
CA GLU A 20 -20.09 2.10 -2.85
C GLU A 20 -20.33 3.57 -3.20
N GLY A 21 -19.99 4.51 -2.31
CA GLY A 21 -20.18 5.94 -2.56
C GLY A 21 -19.42 6.82 -1.57
N PRO A 22 -19.21 8.09 -1.93
CA PRO A 22 -18.46 9.04 -1.11
C PRO A 22 -19.17 9.31 0.23
N GLY A 23 -18.38 9.39 1.31
CA GLY A 23 -18.86 9.68 2.67
C GLY A 23 -19.55 8.51 3.37
N LEU A 24 -19.74 7.37 2.71
CA LEU A 24 -20.37 6.20 3.34
C LEU A 24 -19.46 5.59 4.41
N LEU A 25 -18.14 5.56 4.21
CA LEU A 25 -17.20 5.09 5.23
C LEU A 25 -17.30 5.97 6.49
N LEU A 26 -17.28 7.30 6.34
CA LEU A 26 -17.44 8.22 7.47
C LEU A 26 -18.76 8.01 8.22
N ARG A 27 -19.86 7.81 7.47
CA ARG A 27 -21.17 7.49 8.07
C ARG A 27 -21.11 6.22 8.91
N ASP A 28 -20.48 5.15 8.39
CA ASP A 28 -20.46 3.86 9.06
C ASP A 28 -19.53 3.89 10.29
N LEU A 29 -18.39 4.59 10.19
CA LEU A 29 -17.52 4.88 11.33
C LEU A 29 -18.25 5.66 12.44
N ALA A 30 -19.01 6.70 12.06
CA ALA A 30 -19.74 7.52 13.02
C ALA A 30 -20.90 6.76 13.71
N ARG A 31 -21.48 5.75 13.07
CA ARG A 31 -22.50 4.88 13.67
C ARG A 31 -21.90 3.87 14.65
N GLY A 32 -20.69 3.37 14.38
CA GLY A 32 -20.03 2.39 15.25
C GLY A 32 -20.71 1.02 15.28
N GLU A 33 -21.49 0.68 14.26
CA GLU A 33 -22.30 -0.54 14.20
C GLU A 33 -21.85 -1.49 13.06
N ASP A 34 -20.78 -1.14 12.33
CA ASP A 34 -20.29 -1.91 11.20
C ASP A 34 -19.30 -3.00 11.66
N ASP A 35 -19.67 -4.26 11.46
CA ASP A 35 -18.89 -5.42 11.90
C ASP A 35 -17.51 -5.49 11.22
N GLN A 36 -17.39 -5.08 9.96
CA GLN A 36 -16.12 -5.06 9.24
C GLN A 36 -15.16 -4.02 9.83
N ILE A 37 -15.67 -2.82 10.15
CA ILE A 37 -14.89 -1.77 10.81
C ILE A 37 -14.41 -2.25 12.18
N ALA A 38 -15.30 -2.86 12.97
CA ALA A 38 -14.96 -3.41 14.29
C ALA A 38 -13.89 -4.51 14.18
N ALA A 39 -14.00 -5.39 13.20
CA ALA A 39 -13.02 -6.44 12.90
C ALA A 39 -11.66 -5.84 12.47
N THR A 40 -11.68 -4.84 11.59
CA THR A 40 -10.46 -4.14 11.13
C THR A 40 -9.73 -3.48 12.32
N ILE A 41 -10.45 -2.79 13.20
CA ILE A 41 -9.89 -2.20 14.42
C ILE A 41 -9.26 -3.28 15.31
N ALA A 42 -9.94 -4.40 15.51
CA ALA A 42 -9.42 -5.50 16.35
C ALA A 42 -8.11 -6.11 15.77
N VAL A 43 -8.02 -6.28 14.45
CA VAL A 43 -6.80 -6.74 13.75
C VAL A 43 -5.65 -5.75 13.96
N ILE A 44 -5.90 -4.45 13.77
CA ILE A 44 -4.87 -3.40 13.93
C ILE A 44 -4.38 -3.35 15.39
N VAL A 45 -5.28 -3.41 16.36
CA VAL A 45 -4.94 -3.42 17.78
C VAL A 45 -4.09 -4.65 18.13
N ALA A 46 -4.46 -5.84 17.61
CA ALA A 46 -3.72 -7.07 17.86
C ALA A 46 -2.31 -7.04 17.25
N ALA A 47 -2.11 -6.37 16.13
CA ALA A 47 -0.81 -6.21 15.49
C ALA A 47 0.14 -5.33 16.29
N GLY A 48 -0.36 -4.31 17.01
CA GLY A 48 0.42 -3.43 17.87
C GLY A 48 1.49 -2.64 17.13
N ALA A 49 1.25 -2.25 15.87
CA ALA A 49 2.20 -1.52 15.05
C ALA A 49 2.47 -0.11 15.58
N ASP A 50 3.71 0.37 15.40
CA ASP A 50 4.10 1.75 15.70
C ASP A 50 3.85 2.66 14.51
N ILE A 51 4.04 2.13 13.30
CA ILE A 51 3.74 2.79 12.03
C ILE A 51 2.95 1.82 11.17
N LEU A 52 1.82 2.27 10.64
CA LEU A 52 0.86 1.44 9.91
C LEU A 52 0.43 2.13 8.61
N LEU A 53 0.71 1.49 7.47
CA LEU A 53 0.16 1.90 6.18
C LEU A 53 -1.12 1.12 5.90
N LEU A 54 -2.22 1.82 5.70
CA LEU A 54 -3.50 1.27 5.29
C LEU A 54 -3.72 1.49 3.80
N GLN A 55 -4.26 0.50 3.11
CA GLN A 55 -4.79 0.59 1.76
C GLN A 55 -6.28 0.25 1.75
N GLY A 56 -6.99 0.63 0.68
CA GLY A 56 -8.41 0.37 0.56
C GLY A 56 -9.28 1.22 1.50
N VAL A 57 -8.81 2.40 1.90
CA VAL A 57 -9.54 3.34 2.76
C VAL A 57 -10.10 4.48 1.92
N ASP A 58 -11.40 4.75 2.00
CA ASP A 58 -11.99 5.89 1.29
C ASP A 58 -11.46 7.21 1.85
N TYR A 59 -10.99 8.05 0.92
CA TYR A 59 -10.45 9.36 1.20
C TYR A 59 -11.55 10.43 1.18
N ASP A 60 -11.53 11.33 2.13
CA ASP A 60 -12.25 12.59 2.08
C ASP A 60 -11.30 13.78 2.26
N ALA A 61 -11.66 14.94 1.70
CA ALA A 61 -10.75 16.09 1.62
C ALA A 61 -10.47 16.74 2.98
N GLU A 62 -11.32 16.51 3.98
CA GLU A 62 -11.19 17.05 5.33
C GLU A 62 -10.54 16.05 6.29
N GLY A 63 -10.32 14.79 5.85
CA GLY A 63 -9.74 13.73 6.66
C GLY A 63 -10.66 13.18 7.75
N ALA A 64 -11.95 13.50 7.69
CA ALA A 64 -12.92 13.16 8.74
C ALA A 64 -13.09 11.65 8.93
N ALA A 65 -13.05 10.86 7.85
CA ALA A 65 -13.10 9.40 7.94
C ALA A 65 -11.86 8.83 8.61
N LEU A 66 -10.66 9.33 8.26
CA LEU A 66 -9.43 8.90 8.90
C LEU A 66 -9.38 9.29 10.39
N ASP A 67 -9.86 10.48 10.74
CA ASP A 67 -9.94 10.91 12.12
C ASP A 67 -10.93 10.05 12.94
N ALA A 68 -12.08 9.71 12.36
CA ALA A 68 -13.05 8.80 12.99
C ALA A 68 -12.47 7.39 13.20
N LEU A 69 -11.75 6.85 12.20
CA LEU A 69 -11.05 5.56 12.33
C LEU A 69 -10.00 5.61 13.43
N ALA A 70 -9.18 6.66 13.46
CA ALA A 70 -8.14 6.83 14.47
C ALA A 70 -8.74 6.99 15.88
N ALA A 71 -9.88 7.65 16.01
CA ALA A 71 -10.61 7.74 17.29
C ALA A 71 -11.12 6.36 17.74
N GLY A 72 -11.64 5.53 16.82
CA GLY A 72 -12.04 4.15 17.09
C GLY A 72 -10.86 3.29 17.55
N LEU A 73 -9.69 3.43 16.89
CA LEU A 73 -8.47 2.75 17.27
C LEU A 73 -7.98 3.18 18.67
N ALA A 74 -8.00 4.48 18.97
CA ALA A 74 -7.61 5.01 20.27
C ALA A 74 -8.55 4.49 21.39
N ALA A 75 -9.85 4.45 21.14
CA ALA A 75 -10.84 3.88 22.06
C ALA A 75 -10.59 2.38 22.33
N ALA A 76 -10.02 1.67 21.37
CA ALA A 76 -9.61 0.26 21.48
C ALA A 76 -8.16 0.06 22.01
N GLY A 77 -7.44 1.15 22.36
CA GLY A 77 -6.12 1.11 22.98
C GLY A 77 -4.95 1.24 22.01
N ALA A 78 -5.17 1.57 20.73
CA ALA A 78 -4.13 1.83 19.75
C ALA A 78 -4.16 3.30 19.30
N GLU A 79 -3.28 4.13 19.90
CA GLU A 79 -3.21 5.55 19.59
C GLU A 79 -2.20 5.85 18.47
N TYR A 80 -2.64 6.63 17.48
CA TYR A 80 -1.83 7.13 16.37
C TYR A 80 -2.02 8.66 16.25
N PRO A 81 -1.20 9.46 16.97
CA PRO A 81 -1.35 10.92 16.97
C PRO A 81 -1.00 11.57 15.63
N HIS A 82 -0.18 10.92 14.81
CA HIS A 82 0.25 11.43 13.52
C HIS A 82 -0.39 10.62 12.39
N ARG A 83 -1.02 11.32 11.45
CA ARG A 83 -1.80 10.72 10.36
C ARG A 83 -1.57 11.47 9.07
N LEU A 84 -1.54 10.75 7.95
CA LEU A 84 -1.46 11.29 6.61
C LEU A 84 -2.38 10.53 5.68
N ALA A 85 -3.21 11.23 4.93
CA ALA A 85 -3.87 10.72 3.74
C ALA A 85 -3.82 11.79 2.66
N LEU A 86 -3.39 11.42 1.47
CA LEU A 86 -3.36 12.29 0.30
C LEU A 86 -4.39 11.81 -0.72
N ARG A 87 -4.86 12.73 -1.55
CA ARG A 87 -5.89 12.42 -2.55
C ARG A 87 -5.40 11.36 -3.54
N PRO A 88 -6.03 10.17 -3.59
CA PRO A 88 -5.63 9.11 -4.49
C PRO A 88 -6.02 9.41 -5.94
N ASN A 89 -5.52 8.59 -6.85
CA ASN A 89 -5.88 8.59 -8.26
C ASN A 89 -7.15 7.77 -8.56
N SER A 90 -7.51 6.87 -7.67
CA SER A 90 -8.72 6.05 -7.82
C SER A 90 -9.98 6.90 -7.91
N GLY A 91 -10.78 6.61 -8.92
CA GLY A 91 -12.00 7.35 -9.24
C GLY A 91 -11.77 8.79 -9.75
N ARG A 92 -10.53 9.22 -9.97
CA ARG A 92 -10.21 10.56 -10.50
C ARG A 92 -10.24 10.54 -12.02
N PRO A 93 -11.16 11.28 -12.70
CA PRO A 93 -11.33 11.21 -14.13
C PRO A 93 -10.07 11.65 -14.90
N THR A 94 -9.70 10.93 -15.96
CA THR A 94 -8.68 11.35 -16.92
C THR A 94 -9.22 12.31 -17.97
N GLY A 95 -10.52 12.25 -18.23
CA GLY A 95 -11.18 12.95 -19.36
C GLY A 95 -11.01 12.22 -20.70
N VAL A 96 -10.42 11.03 -20.71
CA VAL A 96 -10.16 10.22 -21.90
C VAL A 96 -10.91 8.88 -21.78
N ASP A 97 -11.43 8.39 -22.91
CA ASP A 97 -11.94 7.03 -23.03
C ASP A 97 -10.76 6.05 -23.05
N LEU A 98 -10.56 5.33 -21.95
CA LEU A 98 -9.41 4.43 -21.78
C LEU A 98 -9.69 3.00 -22.25
N ASP A 99 -10.95 2.58 -22.32
CA ASP A 99 -11.33 1.21 -22.68
C ASP A 99 -12.04 1.10 -24.03
N GLY A 100 -12.27 2.24 -24.72
CA GLY A 100 -12.82 2.29 -26.07
C GLY A 100 -14.34 2.11 -26.14
N ASP A 101 -15.07 2.29 -25.00
CA ASP A 101 -16.53 2.16 -24.95
C ASP A 101 -17.30 3.40 -25.49
N GLY A 102 -16.58 4.44 -25.89
CA GLY A 102 -17.12 5.72 -26.41
C GLY A 102 -17.50 6.70 -25.29
N ARG A 103 -17.06 6.47 -24.06
CA ARG A 103 -17.31 7.33 -22.89
C ARG A 103 -15.98 7.68 -22.23
N SER A 104 -15.94 8.72 -21.41
CA SER A 104 -14.71 9.19 -20.74
C SER A 104 -14.92 9.53 -19.26
N TRP A 105 -15.94 8.92 -18.63
CA TRP A 105 -16.31 9.23 -17.23
C TRP A 105 -16.69 7.97 -16.41
N ARG A 106 -16.37 6.78 -16.94
CA ARG A 106 -16.59 5.52 -16.23
C ARG A 106 -15.47 5.26 -15.22
N ALA A 107 -15.70 4.33 -14.32
CA ALA A 107 -14.67 3.91 -13.36
C ALA A 107 -13.36 3.46 -14.04
N ARG A 108 -13.45 2.90 -15.26
CA ARG A 108 -12.31 2.47 -16.06
C ARG A 108 -11.55 3.61 -16.74
N ASP A 109 -12.16 4.81 -16.84
CA ASP A 109 -11.56 6.01 -17.44
C ASP A 109 -10.85 6.90 -16.40
N ALA A 110 -10.86 6.50 -15.14
CA ALA A 110 -10.14 7.19 -14.09
C ALA A 110 -8.63 6.90 -14.14
N HIS A 111 -7.81 7.75 -13.52
CA HIS A 111 -6.37 7.51 -13.35
C HIS A 111 -6.10 6.19 -12.63
N GLY A 112 -6.92 5.80 -11.65
CA GLY A 112 -7.02 4.49 -11.06
C GLY A 112 -8.49 4.10 -10.97
N TYR A 113 -8.79 2.82 -11.14
CA TYR A 113 -10.15 2.33 -11.12
C TYR A 113 -10.88 2.78 -9.85
N GLY A 114 -12.08 3.32 -10.01
CA GLY A 114 -12.94 3.76 -8.90
C GLY A 114 -14.20 4.48 -9.39
N TRP A 115 -15.29 4.30 -8.64
CA TRP A 115 -16.59 4.87 -8.98
C TRP A 115 -16.75 6.32 -8.56
N PHE A 116 -15.92 6.76 -7.61
CA PHE A 116 -15.90 8.16 -7.16
C PHE A 116 -14.47 8.56 -6.78
N ASN A 117 -14.21 9.86 -6.85
CA ASN A 117 -12.90 10.43 -6.50
C ASN A 117 -12.63 10.24 -5.00
N GLY A 118 -11.59 9.47 -4.69
CA GLY A 118 -11.21 9.15 -3.31
C GLY A 118 -11.54 7.73 -2.87
N GLN A 119 -12.12 6.90 -3.73
CA GLN A 119 -12.41 5.51 -3.41
C GLN A 119 -11.12 4.73 -3.16
N GLY A 120 -11.06 3.96 -2.05
CA GLY A 120 -10.00 2.99 -1.81
C GLY A 120 -8.59 3.56 -1.82
N GLY A 121 -8.37 4.71 -1.20
CA GLY A 121 -7.08 5.36 -1.08
C GLY A 121 -6.13 4.69 -0.09
N MET A 122 -5.06 5.42 0.27
CA MET A 122 -4.10 5.03 1.30
C MET A 122 -4.15 5.99 2.48
N ALA A 123 -3.82 5.48 3.67
CA ALA A 123 -3.65 6.28 4.88
C ALA A 123 -2.46 5.76 5.70
N LEU A 124 -1.62 6.67 6.20
CA LEU A 124 -0.51 6.37 7.09
C LEU A 124 -0.87 6.81 8.50
N LEU A 125 -0.75 5.90 9.46
CA LEU A 125 -0.94 6.13 10.88
C LEU A 125 0.41 5.91 11.57
N SER A 126 0.81 6.81 12.48
CA SER A 126 2.11 6.74 13.14
C SER A 126 2.03 7.22 14.59
N ARG A 127 2.79 6.54 15.46
CA ARG A 127 3.08 7.02 16.82
C ARG A 127 4.17 8.09 16.83
N TYR A 128 4.97 8.13 15.76
CA TYR A 128 6.06 9.09 15.58
C TYR A 128 5.63 10.24 14.66
N PRO A 129 6.19 11.45 14.83
CA PRO A 129 5.94 12.56 13.92
C PRO A 129 6.25 12.19 12.46
N LEU A 130 5.48 12.72 11.54
CA LEU A 130 5.73 12.64 10.11
C LEU A 130 6.41 13.93 9.64
N GLY A 131 7.55 13.80 8.97
CA GLY A 131 8.35 14.89 8.42
C GLY A 131 8.04 15.15 6.95
N ASP A 132 9.09 15.21 6.13
CA ASP A 132 8.97 15.50 4.70
C ASP A 132 8.14 14.45 3.95
N VAL A 133 7.32 14.93 3.02
CA VAL A 133 6.48 14.09 2.15
C VAL A 133 6.76 14.45 0.69
N ARG A 134 7.12 13.45 -0.11
CA ARG A 134 7.16 13.52 -1.57
C ARG A 134 6.00 12.70 -2.12
N ASP A 135 5.08 13.34 -2.81
CA ASP A 135 3.92 12.69 -3.44
C ASP A 135 4.14 12.52 -4.94
N PHE A 136 4.42 11.30 -5.38
CA PHE A 136 4.60 10.93 -6.78
C PHE A 136 3.30 10.50 -7.46
N SER A 137 2.16 10.58 -6.78
CA SER A 137 0.88 10.11 -7.32
C SER A 137 0.45 10.87 -8.59
N GLN A 138 0.99 12.06 -8.83
CA GLN A 138 0.68 12.85 -10.04
C GLN A 138 1.66 12.63 -11.19
N PHE A 139 2.73 11.85 -11.00
CA PHE A 139 3.72 11.56 -12.02
C PHE A 139 3.08 10.83 -13.21
N LEU A 140 3.37 11.30 -14.44
CA LEU A 140 2.80 10.70 -15.64
C LEU A 140 3.50 9.38 -15.98
N TRP A 141 2.73 8.38 -16.37
CA TRP A 141 3.30 7.07 -16.71
C TRP A 141 4.28 7.17 -17.90
N ALA A 142 3.96 8.00 -18.88
CA ALA A 142 4.83 8.20 -20.05
C ALA A 142 6.18 8.87 -19.73
N ASP A 143 6.31 9.54 -18.57
CA ASP A 143 7.54 10.22 -18.18
C ASP A 143 8.53 9.28 -17.45
N LEU A 144 8.10 8.06 -17.11
CA LEU A 144 9.00 7.06 -16.55
C LEU A 144 9.99 6.61 -17.64
N PRO A 145 11.31 6.63 -17.40
CA PRO A 145 12.29 6.11 -18.36
C PRO A 145 11.93 4.69 -18.83
N ASP A 146 11.94 4.45 -20.12
CA ASP A 146 11.62 3.15 -20.75
C ASP A 146 10.23 2.59 -20.35
N SER A 147 9.25 3.48 -20.11
CA SER A 147 7.90 3.06 -19.72
C SER A 147 7.17 2.29 -20.82
N ALA A 148 6.30 1.37 -20.39
CA ALA A 148 5.42 0.65 -21.31
C ALA A 148 4.25 1.50 -21.84
N ALA A 149 4.02 2.70 -21.30
CA ALA A 149 2.83 3.53 -21.55
C ALA A 149 2.48 3.67 -23.04
N ALA A 150 3.47 4.03 -23.88
CA ALA A 150 3.23 4.25 -25.31
C ALA A 150 2.87 2.96 -26.07
N SER A 151 3.18 1.78 -25.55
CA SER A 151 2.92 0.49 -26.19
C SER A 151 1.55 -0.10 -25.85
N VAL A 152 0.96 0.31 -24.69
CA VAL A 152 -0.28 -0.31 -24.18
C VAL A 152 -1.44 0.67 -24.03
N LEU A 153 -1.18 1.97 -24.15
CA LEU A 153 -2.22 2.99 -24.00
C LEU A 153 -2.76 3.50 -25.34
N PRO A 154 -4.05 3.87 -25.41
CA PRO A 154 -4.56 4.72 -26.47
C PRO A 154 -3.73 6.02 -26.56
N ALA A 155 -3.45 6.50 -27.77
CA ALA A 155 -2.61 7.68 -27.98
C ALA A 155 -3.06 8.93 -27.18
N ALA A 156 -4.38 9.10 -27.00
CA ALA A 156 -4.94 10.20 -26.20
C ALA A 156 -4.67 10.06 -24.69
N ALA A 157 -4.41 8.85 -24.20
CA ALA A 157 -4.14 8.56 -22.78
C ALA A 157 -2.68 8.79 -22.39
N VAL A 158 -1.75 8.60 -23.34
CA VAL A 158 -0.29 8.71 -23.08
C VAL A 158 0.09 10.02 -22.38
N PRO A 159 -0.37 11.22 -22.81
CA PRO A 159 0.02 12.49 -22.18
C PRO A 159 -0.72 12.79 -20.85
N VAL A 160 -1.67 11.97 -20.43
CA VAL A 160 -2.50 12.29 -19.27
C VAL A 160 -2.52 11.23 -18.19
N LEU A 161 -2.32 9.95 -18.53
CA LEU A 161 -2.46 8.89 -17.54
C LEU A 161 -1.26 8.87 -16.57
N ARG A 162 -1.57 8.90 -15.29
CA ARG A 162 -0.58 8.84 -14.22
C ARG A 162 -0.06 7.42 -14.03
N LEU A 163 1.19 7.29 -13.58
CA LEU A 163 1.77 5.99 -13.25
C LEU A 163 1.05 5.36 -12.06
N ALA A 164 1.01 6.05 -10.92
CA ALA A 164 0.34 5.52 -9.74
C ALA A 164 -1.15 5.28 -9.99
N SER A 165 -1.60 4.05 -9.80
CA SER A 165 -3.03 3.70 -9.90
C SER A 165 -3.80 4.23 -8.70
N VAL A 166 -3.25 4.14 -7.51
CA VAL A 166 -3.82 4.70 -6.28
C VAL A 166 -2.95 5.84 -5.78
N ALA A 167 -1.79 5.54 -5.24
CA ALA A 167 -0.85 6.54 -4.75
C ALA A 167 0.57 5.97 -4.59
N MET A 168 1.58 6.86 -4.62
CA MET A 168 2.99 6.55 -4.39
C MET A 168 3.62 7.69 -3.60
N TRP A 169 4.12 7.40 -2.38
CA TRP A 169 4.66 8.42 -1.46
C TRP A 169 6.02 8.02 -0.92
N ASP A 170 6.93 8.99 -0.74
CA ASP A 170 8.09 8.90 0.14
C ASP A 170 7.79 9.79 1.35
N VAL A 171 7.59 9.18 2.52
CA VAL A 171 7.23 9.87 3.76
C VAL A 171 8.29 9.58 4.80
N ALA A 172 8.92 10.63 5.34
CA ALA A 172 9.83 10.50 6.46
C ALA A 172 9.05 10.37 7.78
N ALA A 173 9.29 9.31 8.54
CA ALA A 173 8.84 9.18 9.93
C ALA A 173 10.02 9.51 10.86
N GLU A 174 9.81 10.45 11.80
CA GLU A 174 10.83 10.91 12.73
C GLU A 174 10.98 9.94 13.90
N VAL A 175 11.67 8.83 13.66
CA VAL A 175 11.90 7.78 14.66
C VAL A 175 13.24 7.96 15.37
N PRO A 176 13.50 7.28 16.49
CA PRO A 176 14.80 7.32 17.17
C PRO A 176 15.97 7.00 16.22
N GLY A 177 17.06 7.73 16.34
CA GLY A 177 18.23 7.59 15.45
C GLY A 177 18.10 8.30 14.09
N GLY A 178 17.03 9.06 13.83
CA GLY A 178 16.81 9.85 12.60
C GLY A 178 15.67 9.31 11.72
N PRO A 179 15.37 10.01 10.61
CA PRO A 179 14.20 9.70 9.79
C PRO A 179 14.28 8.29 9.17
N LEU A 180 13.13 7.61 9.18
CA LEU A 180 12.88 6.39 8.43
C LEU A 180 11.95 6.73 7.27
N HIS A 181 12.41 6.56 6.04
CA HIS A 181 11.62 6.82 4.86
C HIS A 181 10.70 5.64 4.53
N LEU A 182 9.42 5.92 4.38
CA LEU A 182 8.40 4.96 3.99
C LEU A 182 8.08 5.18 2.51
N LEU A 183 8.59 4.31 1.65
CA LEU A 183 8.32 4.32 0.23
C LEU A 183 7.01 3.55 0.00
N ALA A 184 5.90 4.26 0.21
CA ALA A 184 4.56 3.69 0.30
C ALA A 184 3.88 3.63 -1.06
N LEU A 185 3.24 2.49 -1.37
CA LEU A 185 2.47 2.34 -2.59
C LEU A 185 1.27 1.39 -2.42
N HIS A 186 0.28 1.62 -3.27
CA HIS A 186 -0.76 0.66 -3.61
C HIS A 186 -0.74 0.53 -5.13
N ALA A 187 -0.05 -0.50 -5.62
CA ALA A 187 0.16 -0.73 -7.04
C ALA A 187 -1.12 -1.25 -7.72
N ASN A 188 -1.19 -1.09 -9.03
CA ASN A 188 -2.30 -1.55 -9.83
C ASN A 188 -2.48 -3.07 -9.72
N THR A 189 -3.74 -3.51 -9.67
CA THR A 189 -4.06 -4.94 -9.81
C THR A 189 -3.73 -5.36 -11.24
N PRO A 190 -2.88 -6.38 -11.48
CA PRO A 190 -2.32 -6.69 -12.81
C PRO A 190 -3.26 -7.51 -13.71
N VAL A 191 -4.55 -7.51 -13.40
CA VAL A 191 -5.59 -8.27 -14.11
C VAL A 191 -6.79 -7.37 -14.43
N PHE A 192 -7.87 -7.90 -15.01
CA PHE A 192 -9.11 -7.21 -15.40
C PHE A 192 -8.98 -6.27 -16.59
N ASP A 193 -8.06 -6.55 -17.50
CA ASP A 193 -7.85 -5.82 -18.76
C ASP A 193 -7.92 -6.77 -19.99
N GLY A 194 -7.51 -6.26 -21.13
CA GLY A 194 -7.53 -6.98 -22.40
C GLY A 194 -6.18 -7.62 -22.73
N PRO A 195 -6.04 -8.13 -23.96
CA PRO A 195 -4.82 -8.79 -24.42
C PRO A 195 -3.60 -7.86 -24.50
N GLU A 196 -3.78 -6.54 -24.39
CA GLU A 196 -2.72 -5.55 -24.31
C GLU A 196 -1.97 -5.60 -22.98
N ASP A 197 -2.55 -6.25 -21.95
CA ASP A 197 -1.98 -6.40 -20.60
C ASP A 197 -1.57 -5.04 -19.99
N ARG A 198 -2.43 -4.04 -20.16
CA ARG A 198 -2.19 -2.68 -19.68
C ARG A 198 -1.96 -2.64 -18.17
N ASN A 199 -2.77 -3.39 -17.41
CA ASN A 199 -2.70 -3.39 -15.97
C ASN A 199 -1.45 -4.11 -15.46
N GLY A 200 -1.04 -5.20 -16.11
CA GLY A 200 0.19 -5.91 -15.79
C GLY A 200 1.44 -5.05 -16.09
N TRP A 201 1.46 -4.36 -17.23
CA TRP A 201 2.55 -3.43 -17.55
C TRP A 201 2.60 -2.22 -16.62
N ARG A 202 1.44 -1.68 -16.24
CA ARG A 202 1.39 -0.56 -15.29
C ARG A 202 1.90 -0.97 -13.91
N ASN A 203 1.45 -2.09 -13.40
CA ASN A 203 1.95 -2.66 -12.15
C ASN A 203 3.47 -2.84 -12.19
N ALA A 204 4.01 -3.44 -13.26
CA ALA A 204 5.45 -3.61 -13.44
C ALA A 204 6.20 -2.27 -13.43
N ASP A 205 5.68 -1.24 -14.07
CA ASP A 205 6.27 0.09 -14.10
C ASP A 205 6.14 0.84 -12.76
N GLU A 206 5.07 0.61 -11.96
CA GLU A 206 4.97 1.11 -10.58
C GLU A 206 6.05 0.51 -9.69
N LEU A 207 6.35 -0.79 -9.82
CA LEU A 207 7.45 -1.45 -9.11
C LEU A 207 8.81 -0.95 -9.57
N ARG A 208 9.00 -0.80 -10.89
CA ARG A 208 10.24 -0.31 -11.49
C ARG A 208 10.55 1.14 -11.13
N PHE A 209 9.52 1.98 -10.90
CA PHE A 209 9.72 3.33 -10.38
C PHE A 209 10.56 3.32 -9.09
N TRP A 210 10.24 2.45 -8.14
CA TRP A 210 10.98 2.36 -6.90
C TRP A 210 12.40 1.81 -7.09
N GLN A 211 12.61 0.88 -8.02
CA GLN A 211 13.96 0.39 -8.34
C GLN A 211 14.87 1.54 -8.80
N ILE A 212 14.46 2.27 -9.82
CA ILE A 212 15.29 3.37 -10.36
C ILE A 212 15.36 4.56 -9.41
N TYR A 213 14.35 4.78 -8.56
CA TYR A 213 14.39 5.77 -7.49
C TYR A 213 15.48 5.44 -6.46
N LEU A 214 15.61 4.18 -6.07
CA LEU A 214 16.68 3.70 -5.20
C LEU A 214 18.06 3.76 -5.86
N ASP A 215 18.13 3.67 -7.19
CA ASP A 215 19.36 3.83 -7.99
C ASP A 215 19.76 5.31 -8.19
N GLY A 216 19.00 6.25 -7.62
CA GLY A 216 19.29 7.69 -7.63
C GLY A 216 18.61 8.46 -8.77
N TRP A 217 17.74 7.81 -9.57
CA TRP A 217 16.86 8.56 -10.46
C TRP A 217 15.72 9.20 -9.65
N THR A 218 15.30 10.39 -10.04
CA THR A 218 14.14 11.07 -9.44
C THR A 218 13.44 11.89 -10.50
N PRO A 219 12.08 11.96 -10.50
CA PRO A 219 11.36 12.84 -11.42
C PRO A 219 11.56 14.32 -11.07
N GLU A 220 11.82 14.63 -9.80
CA GLU A 220 11.94 16.00 -9.29
C GLU A 220 12.95 16.08 -8.13
N GLY A 221 13.63 17.21 -8.06
CA GLY A 221 14.45 17.57 -6.90
C GLY A 221 15.74 16.78 -6.75
N THR A 222 16.07 16.43 -5.51
CA THR A 222 17.30 15.74 -5.15
C THR A 222 17.11 14.22 -5.23
N PRO A 223 18.08 13.47 -5.81
CA PRO A 223 18.08 12.01 -5.77
C PRO A 223 17.93 11.44 -4.36
N PHE A 224 17.25 10.30 -4.27
CA PHE A 224 17.09 9.60 -2.99
C PHE A 224 18.41 9.03 -2.51
N ALA A 225 18.80 9.38 -1.30
CA ALA A 225 20.09 8.99 -0.71
C ALA A 225 19.98 8.48 0.74
N ALA A 226 18.75 8.30 1.27
CA ALA A 226 18.59 7.81 2.63
C ALA A 226 19.00 6.33 2.73
N ASP A 227 19.66 5.98 3.83
CA ASP A 227 20.04 4.60 4.15
C ASP A 227 19.00 3.88 5.02
N ARG A 228 18.12 4.65 5.69
CA ARG A 228 17.04 4.12 6.53
C ARG A 228 15.72 4.29 5.79
N PHE A 229 15.23 3.21 5.18
CA PHE A 229 13.97 3.21 4.43
C PHE A 229 13.34 1.82 4.37
N ALA A 230 12.07 1.76 4.02
CA ALA A 230 11.38 0.55 3.65
C ALA A 230 10.39 0.83 2.51
N ILE A 231 10.33 -0.04 1.49
CA ILE A 231 9.17 -0.11 0.58
C ILE A 231 8.06 -0.81 1.34
N ILE A 232 6.86 -0.24 1.32
CA ILE A 232 5.74 -0.74 2.11
C ILE A 232 4.42 -0.58 1.35
N GLY A 233 3.60 -1.63 1.34
CA GLY A 233 2.25 -1.57 0.76
C GLY A 233 1.80 -2.81 0.02
N THR A 234 0.76 -2.65 -0.80
CA THR A 234 0.20 -3.69 -1.66
C THR A 234 0.84 -3.59 -3.03
N LEU A 235 1.69 -4.57 -3.37
CA LEU A 235 2.38 -4.63 -4.66
C LEU A 235 1.56 -5.39 -5.73
N ASN A 236 0.55 -6.14 -5.31
CA ASN A 236 -0.40 -6.86 -6.16
C ASN A 236 0.21 -7.94 -7.09
N VAL A 237 1.40 -8.41 -6.81
CA VAL A 237 2.06 -9.51 -7.54
C VAL A 237 2.65 -10.50 -6.55
N ASP A 238 2.43 -11.80 -6.79
CA ASP A 238 3.11 -12.90 -6.09
C ASP A 238 4.34 -13.32 -6.90
N PRO A 239 5.49 -13.62 -6.28
CA PRO A 239 6.73 -13.93 -7.01
C PRO A 239 6.67 -15.22 -7.83
N ASP A 240 5.76 -16.15 -7.49
CA ASP A 240 5.73 -17.50 -8.06
C ASP A 240 4.37 -17.87 -8.68
N ARG A 241 3.29 -17.15 -8.33
CA ARG A 241 1.91 -17.49 -8.71
C ARG A 241 1.15 -16.28 -9.24
N GLY A 242 -0.05 -16.53 -9.78
CA GLY A 242 -0.92 -15.49 -10.33
C GLY A 242 -0.48 -14.97 -11.70
N GLU A 243 -1.21 -13.98 -12.20
CA GLU A 243 -1.08 -13.48 -13.59
C GLU A 243 -0.19 -12.24 -13.72
N GLY A 244 0.36 -11.71 -12.62
CA GLY A 244 1.22 -10.52 -12.63
C GLY A 244 2.57 -10.75 -13.31
N ARG A 245 3.29 -9.67 -13.61
CA ARG A 245 4.64 -9.71 -14.17
C ARG A 245 5.67 -9.96 -13.06
N GLN A 246 5.87 -11.25 -12.73
CA GLN A 246 6.73 -11.68 -11.63
C GLN A 246 8.19 -11.24 -11.78
N ASP A 247 8.68 -11.08 -13.01
CA ASP A 247 10.03 -10.61 -13.30
C ASP A 247 10.28 -9.19 -12.78
N ALA A 248 9.30 -8.29 -12.87
CA ALA A 248 9.40 -6.95 -12.31
C ALA A 248 9.46 -6.97 -10.76
N LEU A 249 8.63 -7.82 -10.13
CA LEU A 249 8.70 -8.00 -8.68
C LEU A 249 10.02 -8.63 -8.25
N ARG A 250 10.47 -9.70 -8.91
CA ARG A 250 11.76 -10.35 -8.58
C ARG A 250 12.91 -9.39 -8.70
N ALA A 251 12.94 -8.56 -9.75
CA ALA A 251 13.98 -7.52 -9.90
C ALA A 251 13.95 -6.50 -8.76
N LEU A 252 12.77 -6.19 -8.20
CA LEU A 252 12.67 -5.34 -7.01
C LEU A 252 13.15 -6.08 -5.75
N LEU A 253 12.76 -7.34 -5.56
CA LEU A 253 13.19 -8.16 -4.41
C LEU A 253 14.69 -8.40 -4.41
N ASP A 254 15.33 -8.52 -5.58
CA ASP A 254 16.77 -8.72 -5.76
C ASP A 254 17.57 -7.41 -5.70
N HIS A 255 16.92 -6.26 -5.46
CA HIS A 255 17.61 -4.97 -5.44
C HIS A 255 18.61 -4.91 -4.26
N PRO A 256 19.91 -4.51 -4.50
CA PRO A 256 20.99 -4.65 -3.51
C PRO A 256 20.80 -3.81 -2.23
N ARG A 257 19.94 -2.78 -2.27
CA ARG A 257 19.63 -1.96 -1.11
C ARG A 257 18.41 -2.46 -0.31
N LEU A 258 17.72 -3.51 -0.78
CA LEU A 258 16.52 -4.07 -0.14
C LEU A 258 16.80 -5.45 0.45
N GLN A 259 16.08 -5.81 1.49
CA GLN A 259 15.98 -7.17 1.99
C GLN A 259 14.51 -7.58 2.06
N ASP A 260 14.25 -8.87 1.80
CA ASP A 260 12.93 -9.46 1.94
C ASP A 260 12.91 -10.34 3.20
N PRO A 261 12.24 -9.92 4.29
CA PRO A 261 12.12 -10.71 5.51
C PRO A 261 11.28 -11.98 5.33
N VAL A 262 10.57 -12.11 4.22
CA VAL A 262 9.64 -13.21 3.92
C VAL A 262 8.68 -13.46 5.08
N PRO A 263 7.82 -12.48 5.46
CA PRO A 263 6.87 -12.62 6.55
C PRO A 263 6.02 -13.89 6.39
N ARG A 264 5.76 -14.59 7.51
CA ARG A 264 5.04 -15.85 7.49
C ARG A 264 3.89 -15.83 8.48
N GLY A 265 2.79 -16.44 8.07
CA GLY A 265 1.69 -16.80 8.95
C GLY A 265 1.95 -18.11 9.69
N PRO A 266 1.04 -18.55 10.56
CA PRO A 266 1.05 -19.87 11.18
C PRO A 266 1.18 -20.96 10.12
N GLY A 267 1.97 -22.00 10.42
CA GLY A 267 2.26 -23.06 9.44
C GLY A 267 3.30 -22.72 8.40
N GLY A 268 3.84 -21.49 8.39
CA GLY A 268 4.94 -21.06 7.51
C GLY A 268 4.50 -20.57 6.13
N ALA A 269 3.20 -20.39 5.88
CA ALA A 269 2.68 -19.82 4.64
C ALA A 269 3.12 -18.37 4.47
N THR A 270 3.46 -17.98 3.24
CA THR A 270 3.89 -16.62 2.88
C THR A 270 2.79 -15.76 2.25
N ALA A 271 1.64 -16.36 1.93
CA ALA A 271 0.50 -15.64 1.38
C ALA A 271 0.04 -14.54 2.34
N THR A 272 -0.43 -13.44 1.77
CA THR A 272 -0.94 -12.26 2.48
C THR A 272 -2.38 -11.94 2.11
N ALA A 273 -2.95 -12.64 1.15
CA ALA A 273 -4.35 -12.50 0.75
C ALA A 273 -4.97 -13.88 0.49
N ASP A 274 -6.24 -13.99 0.88
CA ASP A 274 -7.07 -15.20 0.90
C ASP A 274 -8.20 -15.03 -0.13
N TRP A 275 -7.94 -15.49 -1.35
CA TRP A 275 -8.95 -15.50 -2.41
C TRP A 275 -9.46 -16.91 -2.67
N PRO A 276 -10.64 -17.04 -3.34
CA PRO A 276 -11.22 -18.35 -3.63
C PRO A 276 -10.26 -19.29 -4.37
N GLU A 277 -10.12 -20.51 -3.85
CA GLU A 277 -9.38 -21.58 -4.51
C GLU A 277 -10.19 -22.16 -5.70
N PRO A 278 -9.57 -22.62 -6.78
CA PRO A 278 -8.11 -22.64 -7.03
C PRO A 278 -7.57 -21.40 -7.77
N VAL A 279 -8.41 -20.41 -8.07
CA VAL A 279 -8.05 -19.24 -8.89
C VAL A 279 -8.65 -17.98 -8.28
N PRO A 280 -7.82 -16.96 -7.92
CA PRO A 280 -6.36 -17.00 -7.93
C PRO A 280 -5.77 -17.82 -6.78
N GLY A 281 -6.54 -18.16 -5.73
CA GLY A 281 -6.08 -18.79 -4.50
C GLY A 281 -5.26 -17.85 -3.64
N ASP A 282 -4.62 -18.39 -2.62
CA ASP A 282 -3.81 -17.60 -1.71
C ASP A 282 -2.56 -17.06 -2.38
N LEU A 283 -2.34 -15.74 -2.35
CA LEU A 283 -1.19 -15.06 -2.94
C LEU A 283 -0.47 -14.17 -1.93
N ARG A 284 0.84 -13.96 -2.14
CA ARG A 284 1.63 -12.95 -1.47
C ARG A 284 1.61 -11.67 -2.30
N VAL A 285 0.87 -10.66 -1.86
CA VAL A 285 0.70 -9.40 -2.60
C VAL A 285 0.99 -8.15 -1.77
N ASP A 286 1.14 -8.29 -0.44
CA ASP A 286 1.47 -7.22 0.47
C ASP A 286 2.89 -7.40 1.00
N TYR A 287 3.67 -6.31 1.03
CA TYR A 287 5.10 -6.36 1.28
C TYR A 287 5.55 -5.24 2.21
N ILE A 288 6.58 -5.57 3.02
CA ILE A 288 7.46 -4.62 3.68
C ILE A 288 8.88 -5.07 3.36
N LEU A 289 9.61 -4.25 2.62
CA LEU A 289 10.96 -4.51 2.16
C LEU A 289 11.90 -3.46 2.75
N PRO A 290 12.49 -3.70 3.93
CA PRO A 290 13.43 -2.78 4.56
C PRO A 290 14.72 -2.64 3.78
N ALA A 291 15.43 -1.52 3.97
CA ALA A 291 16.80 -1.37 3.52
C ALA A 291 17.72 -2.42 4.17
N THR A 292 18.74 -2.88 3.43
CA THR A 292 19.75 -3.83 3.94
C THR A 292 20.60 -3.27 5.09
N THR A 293 20.54 -1.97 5.33
CA THR A 293 21.18 -1.26 6.45
C THR A 293 20.40 -1.36 7.77
N LEU A 294 19.16 -1.86 7.75
CA LEU A 294 18.30 -2.00 8.91
C LEU A 294 18.31 -3.45 9.41
N ASP A 295 18.37 -3.64 10.72
CA ASP A 295 18.30 -4.96 11.34
C ASP A 295 16.84 -5.38 11.53
N VAL A 296 16.42 -6.44 10.83
CA VAL A 296 15.11 -7.06 10.99
C VAL A 296 15.17 -8.08 12.13
N THR A 297 14.42 -7.85 13.19
CA THR A 297 14.38 -8.73 14.38
C THR A 297 13.16 -9.64 14.43
N GLY A 298 12.13 -9.34 13.61
CA GLY A 298 10.93 -10.15 13.49
C GLY A 298 10.13 -9.78 12.25
N ALA A 299 9.36 -10.73 11.73
CA ALA A 299 8.42 -10.49 10.63
C ALA A 299 7.29 -11.52 10.67
N GLY A 300 6.09 -11.12 10.25
CA GLY A 300 4.97 -12.05 10.21
C GLY A 300 3.78 -11.55 9.42
N VAL A 301 2.90 -12.49 9.13
CA VAL A 301 1.55 -12.24 8.59
C VAL A 301 0.56 -12.55 9.71
N LEU A 302 -0.30 -11.59 10.03
CA LEU A 302 -1.37 -11.80 11.01
C LEU A 302 -2.50 -12.62 10.37
N TRP A 303 -2.23 -13.91 10.25
CA TRP A 303 -3.16 -14.92 9.72
C TRP A 303 -3.31 -16.02 10.76
N PRO A 304 -4.15 -15.81 11.78
CA PRO A 304 -4.29 -16.75 12.88
C PRO A 304 -4.73 -18.14 12.40
N ALA A 305 -4.29 -19.16 13.13
CA ALA A 305 -4.62 -20.55 12.80
C ALA A 305 -6.14 -20.81 12.91
N ASP A 306 -6.61 -21.87 12.25
CA ASP A 306 -8.00 -22.31 12.35
C ASP A 306 -8.40 -22.54 13.82
N GLY A 307 -9.57 -21.99 14.16
CA GLY A 307 -10.11 -22.07 15.54
C GLY A 307 -9.63 -20.97 16.50
N ASP A 308 -8.68 -20.13 16.08
CA ASP A 308 -8.35 -18.91 16.81
C ASP A 308 -9.47 -17.86 16.62
N PRO A 309 -10.00 -17.26 17.70
CA PRO A 309 -11.01 -16.21 17.59
C PRO A 309 -10.59 -15.03 16.70
N LEU A 310 -9.29 -14.69 16.70
CA LEU A 310 -8.74 -13.64 15.85
C LEU A 310 -8.76 -14.02 14.36
N GLY A 311 -8.72 -15.33 14.03
CA GLY A 311 -8.83 -15.80 12.63
C GLY A 311 -10.17 -15.46 12.00
N THR A 312 -11.26 -15.71 12.70
CA THR A 312 -12.60 -15.31 12.26
C THR A 312 -12.72 -13.78 12.10
N THR A 313 -12.14 -13.04 13.04
CA THR A 313 -12.09 -11.56 12.99
C THR A 313 -11.30 -11.07 11.79
N ALA A 314 -10.11 -11.64 11.54
CA ALA A 314 -9.28 -11.24 10.40
C ALA A 314 -9.98 -11.53 9.05
N ALA A 315 -10.68 -12.67 8.93
CA ALA A 315 -11.45 -13.00 7.73
C ALA A 315 -12.65 -12.07 7.52
N ALA A 316 -13.30 -11.60 8.60
CA ALA A 316 -14.40 -10.64 8.51
C ALA A 316 -13.91 -9.22 8.18
N ALA A 317 -12.65 -8.89 8.47
CA ALA A 317 -12.08 -7.57 8.24
C ALA A 317 -11.73 -7.33 6.77
N SER A 318 -11.00 -8.27 6.15
CA SER A 318 -10.51 -8.14 4.76
C SER A 318 -10.12 -9.51 4.20
N VAL A 319 -10.08 -9.63 2.88
CA VAL A 319 -9.42 -10.76 2.20
C VAL A 319 -7.90 -10.68 2.33
N HIS A 320 -7.33 -9.50 2.56
CA HIS A 320 -5.92 -9.35 2.89
C HIS A 320 -5.65 -9.60 4.37
N ARG A 321 -4.41 -9.94 4.68
CA ARG A 321 -3.91 -10.13 6.04
C ARG A 321 -2.86 -9.08 6.35
N LEU A 322 -2.89 -8.55 7.56
CA LEU A 322 -1.91 -7.56 7.99
C LEU A 322 -0.51 -8.18 8.00
N VAL A 323 0.45 -7.51 7.35
CA VAL A 323 1.87 -7.87 7.34
C VAL A 323 2.62 -6.92 8.27
N TRP A 324 3.55 -7.44 9.05
CA TRP A 324 4.38 -6.65 9.96
C TRP A 324 5.85 -7.07 9.93
N VAL A 325 6.74 -6.11 10.24
CA VAL A 325 8.18 -6.28 10.38
C VAL A 325 8.66 -5.47 11.59
N ASP A 326 9.44 -6.09 12.44
CA ASP A 326 10.13 -5.44 13.57
C ASP A 326 11.54 -5.04 13.15
N LEU A 327 11.86 -3.78 13.28
CA LEU A 327 13.15 -3.17 12.98
C LEU A 327 13.83 -2.73 14.26
N ASP A 328 15.08 -3.14 14.44
CA ASP A 328 15.93 -2.58 15.49
C ASP A 328 16.56 -1.28 14.99
N LEU A 329 16.27 -0.19 15.69
CA LEU A 329 16.80 1.13 15.39
C LEU A 329 17.95 1.43 16.36
N HIS A 330 19.15 0.88 16.05
CA HIS A 330 20.33 1.23 16.82
C HIS A 330 20.59 2.74 16.70
N PRO A 331 20.71 3.47 17.81
CA PRO A 331 21.31 4.81 17.74
C PRO A 331 22.80 4.62 17.38
N ASP A 332 23.27 5.29 16.34
CA ASP A 332 24.69 5.40 15.99
C ASP A 332 25.53 5.96 17.16
#